data_0b41454fa48d5bba637e780040db1c36
#
_entry.id   0b41454fa48d5bba637e780040db1c36
#
_cell.length_a   1.000
_cell.length_b   1.000
_cell.length_c   1.000
_cell.angle_alpha   90.00
_cell.angle_beta   90.00
_cell.angle_gamma   90.00
#
_symmetry.space_group_name_H-M   'P 1'
#
loop_
_entity.id
_entity.type
_entity.pdbx_description
1 polymer ?
#
loop_
_entity_poly.entity_id
_entity_poly.type
_entity_poly.pdbx_seq_one_letter_code
_entity_poly.pdbx_strand_id
1 'polypeptide(L)'
;GRLGALSPGQVLRRLDDRFRLLAGGDRTALPRHRTLRTAIGWSHELCTPPERLLWARLSVFSGPFDLEAAEYVCSGDGLAAEDVLDVLSALLAQSVLTREESPAGVRYRMLDTVRAYGADWLEATGDADRLRRRHRDWYVGLATWCELEWFSPRQDEVAARVDAELPNLRSALEHCLDEPDGAHLGQYLAGALWFHWVGCGRLSEGRHWLEQAVRLEAEPTAGEQSRLKALWVLAHVAILQGDTVPALAALQECRREAERSANPAAVAYAEHRTGCLALVTDDLPRAETLLRSALHRYREIGELNSNVLMGQVELAMARAFQGDLPDAVRLCEDVRQVCEDHGERWARGYALYVLAYAAWSEGDPVRARELLADCLGGAHRFRDQLGSVLAVELLALVTVAEGDAAEAAVLQGVAGRMWPSVGLPLFGSAHYNAPHELCEAAAREQLGDERYVECVRHGARLGRREAVAR
;
A
#
# COMPACT_ATOMS: atom_id res chain seq x y z
N GLY A 1 -27.70 -1.25 -26.62
CA GLY A 1 -27.99 -0.35 -27.68
C GLY A 1 -27.09 0.88 -27.82
N ARG A 2 -27.11 1.85 -26.90
CA ARG A 2 -26.37 3.13 -27.08
C ARG A 2 -24.85 3.05 -26.87
N LEU A 3 -24.38 2.11 -26.04
CA LEU A 3 -22.94 1.95 -25.76
C LEU A 3 -22.15 1.44 -26.99
N GLY A 4 -22.77 0.66 -27.88
CA GLY A 4 -22.13 0.18 -29.11
C GLY A 4 -21.90 1.25 -30.19
N ALA A 5 -22.49 2.44 -30.04
CA ALA A 5 -22.35 3.56 -30.99
C ALA A 5 -21.33 4.63 -30.51
N LEU A 6 -20.67 4.43 -29.38
CA LEU A 6 -19.76 5.40 -28.76
C LEU A 6 -18.35 4.83 -28.62
N SER A 7 -17.35 5.68 -28.88
CA SER A 7 -15.97 5.32 -28.54
C SER A 7 -15.74 5.30 -27.02
N PRO A 8 -14.75 4.55 -26.49
CA PRO A 8 -14.42 4.53 -25.06
C PRO A 8 -14.26 5.91 -24.45
N GLY A 9 -13.60 6.84 -25.15
CA GLY A 9 -13.44 8.22 -24.68
C GLY A 9 -14.74 9.05 -24.70
N GLN A 10 -15.70 8.72 -25.56
CA GLN A 10 -17.02 9.35 -25.53
C GLN A 10 -17.90 8.77 -24.43
N VAL A 11 -17.73 7.48 -24.11
CA VAL A 11 -18.37 6.85 -22.95
C VAL A 11 -17.83 7.49 -21.67
N LEU A 12 -16.52 7.63 -21.52
CA LEU A 12 -15.88 8.21 -20.35
C LEU A 12 -16.38 9.63 -20.06
N ARG A 13 -16.41 10.52 -21.07
CA ARG A 13 -16.93 11.90 -20.92
C ARG A 13 -18.41 12.00 -20.58
N ARG A 14 -19.19 10.93 -20.79
CA ARG A 14 -20.63 10.87 -20.50
C ARG A 14 -20.95 10.08 -19.24
N LEU A 15 -19.95 9.47 -18.61
CA LEU A 15 -20.12 8.80 -17.32
C LEU A 15 -20.41 9.78 -16.19
N ASP A 16 -20.05 11.04 -16.34
CA ASP A 16 -20.40 12.10 -15.39
C ASP A 16 -21.92 12.32 -15.30
N ASP A 17 -22.68 12.04 -16.39
CA ASP A 17 -24.15 11.96 -16.36
C ASP A 17 -24.63 10.53 -16.64
N ARG A 18 -24.41 9.63 -15.70
CA ARG A 18 -24.76 8.19 -15.77
C ARG A 18 -26.25 7.98 -16.02
N PHE A 19 -27.08 8.82 -15.46
CA PHE A 19 -28.54 8.74 -15.63
C PHE A 19 -28.96 9.09 -17.07
N ARG A 20 -28.27 10.01 -17.72
CA ARG A 20 -28.53 10.42 -19.08
C ARG A 20 -28.02 9.40 -20.12
N LEU A 21 -26.89 8.74 -19.82
CA LEU A 21 -26.31 7.68 -20.66
C LEU A 21 -27.26 6.47 -20.76
N LEU A 22 -27.92 6.13 -19.66
CA LEU A 22 -28.82 4.99 -19.55
C LEU A 22 -30.28 5.32 -19.83
N ALA A 23 -30.59 6.58 -20.17
CA ALA A 23 -31.92 7.01 -20.64
C ALA A 23 -32.20 6.42 -22.04
N GLY A 24 -33.07 5.45 -22.13
CA GLY A 24 -33.50 4.85 -23.39
C GLY A 24 -34.24 3.52 -23.15
N GLY A 25 -35.53 3.57 -23.16
CA GLY A 25 -36.43 2.40 -23.09
C GLY A 25 -37.53 2.50 -24.13
N ASP A 26 -38.26 1.42 -24.27
CA ASP A 26 -39.41 1.31 -25.14
C ASP A 26 -40.43 2.42 -24.83
N ARG A 27 -40.96 3.11 -25.85
CA ARG A 27 -41.94 4.19 -25.71
C ARG A 27 -43.24 3.73 -25.04
N THR A 28 -43.50 2.44 -24.98
CA THR A 28 -44.68 1.82 -24.37
C THR A 28 -44.48 1.43 -22.92
N ALA A 29 -43.23 1.52 -22.39
CA ALA A 29 -42.93 1.15 -20.99
C ALA A 29 -43.56 2.14 -20.00
N LEU A 30 -43.93 1.61 -18.82
CA LEU A 30 -44.44 2.41 -17.70
C LEU A 30 -43.45 3.53 -17.33
N PRO A 31 -43.91 4.71 -16.82
CA PRO A 31 -43.07 5.87 -16.52
C PRO A 31 -41.81 5.55 -15.68
N ARG A 32 -41.91 4.57 -14.76
CA ARG A 32 -40.79 4.12 -13.92
C ARG A 32 -39.64 3.48 -14.71
N HIS A 33 -39.89 3.00 -15.92
CA HIS A 33 -38.87 2.36 -16.77
C HIS A 33 -38.28 3.33 -17.82
N ARG A 34 -38.72 4.58 -17.85
CA ARG A 34 -38.25 5.56 -18.84
C ARG A 34 -36.81 5.98 -18.63
N THR A 35 -36.36 6.10 -17.37
CA THR A 35 -34.98 6.39 -17.02
C THR A 35 -34.60 5.64 -15.75
N LEU A 36 -33.32 5.28 -15.60
CA LEU A 36 -32.81 4.66 -14.36
C LEU A 36 -33.03 5.59 -13.14
N ARG A 37 -32.86 6.92 -13.34
CA ARG A 37 -33.10 7.91 -12.28
C ARG A 37 -34.56 7.90 -11.80
N THR A 38 -35.51 7.74 -12.70
CA THR A 38 -36.94 7.64 -12.35
C THR A 38 -37.22 6.37 -11.56
N ALA A 39 -36.63 5.24 -11.97
CA ALA A 39 -36.79 3.96 -11.24
C ALA A 39 -36.22 4.02 -9.82
N ILE A 40 -35.04 4.64 -9.65
CA ILE A 40 -34.42 4.85 -8.35
C ILE A 40 -35.25 5.83 -7.51
N GLY A 41 -35.78 6.91 -8.11
CA GLY A 41 -36.67 7.84 -7.45
C GLY A 41 -37.94 7.18 -6.88
N TRP A 42 -38.52 6.23 -7.61
CA TRP A 42 -39.66 5.46 -7.09
C TRP A 42 -39.31 4.61 -5.88
N SER A 43 -38.13 3.96 -5.89
CA SER A 43 -37.64 3.23 -4.70
C SER A 43 -37.45 4.16 -3.50
N HIS A 44 -36.90 5.37 -3.75
CA HIS A 44 -36.74 6.39 -2.71
C HIS A 44 -38.08 6.91 -2.16
N GLU A 45 -39.13 7.07 -3.01
CA GLU A 45 -40.46 7.48 -2.57
C GLU A 45 -41.14 6.43 -1.67
N LEU A 46 -40.79 5.15 -1.82
CA LEU A 46 -41.29 4.06 -0.98
C LEU A 46 -40.60 3.99 0.38
N CYS A 47 -39.41 4.61 0.53
CA CYS A 47 -38.68 4.66 1.77
C CYS A 47 -39.35 5.55 2.81
N THR A 48 -39.25 5.17 4.09
CA THR A 48 -39.60 5.99 5.25
C THR A 48 -38.63 7.18 5.38
N PRO A 49 -38.97 8.25 6.15
CA PRO A 49 -38.07 9.36 6.36
C PRO A 49 -36.68 8.96 6.94
N PRO A 50 -36.56 8.07 7.93
CA PRO A 50 -35.26 7.60 8.40
C PRO A 50 -34.46 6.84 7.33
N GLU A 51 -35.10 6.00 6.50
CA GLU A 51 -34.46 5.29 5.42
C GLU A 51 -33.93 6.25 4.35
N ARG A 52 -34.69 7.27 3.97
CA ARG A 52 -34.23 8.32 3.04
C ARG A 52 -33.06 9.09 3.59
N LEU A 53 -33.09 9.42 4.88
CA LEU A 53 -32.01 10.11 5.57
C LEU A 53 -30.74 9.27 5.58
N LEU A 54 -30.84 7.99 5.98
CA LEU A 54 -29.69 7.09 6.01
C LEU A 54 -29.17 6.84 4.58
N TRP A 55 -30.04 6.63 3.59
CA TRP A 55 -29.61 6.48 2.19
C TRP A 55 -28.80 7.69 1.71
N ALA A 56 -29.28 8.92 1.96
CA ALA A 56 -28.56 10.14 1.61
C ALA A 56 -27.18 10.19 2.30
N ARG A 57 -27.12 9.91 3.60
CA ARG A 57 -25.88 9.93 4.39
C ARG A 57 -24.87 8.86 3.98
N LEU A 58 -25.32 7.65 3.66
CA LEU A 58 -24.46 6.55 3.20
C LEU A 58 -23.82 6.84 1.83
N SER A 59 -24.30 7.83 1.09
CA SER A 59 -23.73 8.21 -0.21
C SER A 59 -22.31 8.76 -0.14
N VAL A 60 -21.81 9.15 1.07
CA VAL A 60 -20.43 9.60 1.27
C VAL A 60 -19.42 8.47 1.14
N PHE A 61 -19.84 7.21 1.33
CA PHE A 61 -18.97 6.06 1.16
C PHE A 61 -18.73 5.78 -0.32
N SER A 62 -17.47 5.82 -0.73
CA SER A 62 -17.05 5.55 -2.11
C SER A 62 -16.88 4.07 -2.42
N GLY A 63 -16.83 3.22 -1.38
CA GLY A 63 -16.69 1.77 -1.45
C GLY A 63 -17.57 1.03 -0.46
N PRO A 64 -17.35 -0.29 -0.28
CA PRO A 64 -17.98 -1.03 0.79
C PRO A 64 -17.58 -0.48 2.16
N PHE A 65 -18.49 -0.54 3.12
CA PHE A 65 -18.31 -0.08 4.51
C PHE A 65 -18.88 -1.12 5.48
N ASP A 66 -18.49 -1.06 6.74
CA ASP A 66 -19.06 -1.87 7.81
C ASP A 66 -20.11 -1.12 8.63
N LEU A 67 -20.72 -1.82 9.58
CA LEU A 67 -21.74 -1.24 10.45
C LEU A 67 -21.16 -0.11 11.35
N GLU A 68 -19.98 -0.30 11.91
CA GLU A 68 -19.34 0.67 12.80
C GLU A 68 -19.09 2.00 12.09
N ALA A 69 -18.62 1.93 10.84
CA ALA A 69 -18.43 3.10 9.99
C ALA A 69 -19.76 3.81 9.70
N ALA A 70 -20.82 3.04 9.39
CA ALA A 70 -22.15 3.60 9.13
C ALA A 70 -22.73 4.27 10.38
N GLU A 71 -22.61 3.64 11.56
CA GLU A 71 -23.06 4.19 12.85
C GLU A 71 -22.30 5.47 13.19
N TYR A 72 -20.97 5.47 13.08
CA TYR A 72 -20.18 6.67 13.36
C TYR A 72 -20.47 7.80 12.39
N VAL A 73 -20.45 7.53 11.09
CA VAL A 73 -20.55 8.58 10.07
C VAL A 73 -21.98 9.09 9.95
N CYS A 74 -22.99 8.20 9.93
CA CYS A 74 -24.34 8.55 9.55
C CYS A 74 -25.29 8.88 10.71
N SER A 75 -24.91 8.63 11.97
CA SER A 75 -25.76 8.97 13.13
C SER A 75 -25.80 10.46 13.44
N GLY A 76 -26.74 10.84 14.29
CA GLY A 76 -27.01 12.22 14.70
C GLY A 76 -28.14 12.88 13.89
N ASP A 77 -28.63 14.02 14.36
CA ASP A 77 -29.65 14.85 13.70
C ASP A 77 -30.81 14.05 13.06
N GLY A 78 -31.62 13.39 13.88
CA GLY A 78 -32.80 12.62 13.43
C GLY A 78 -32.56 11.13 13.17
N LEU A 79 -31.36 10.61 13.44
CA LEU A 79 -31.02 9.17 13.38
C LEU A 79 -30.06 8.81 14.52
N ALA A 80 -30.56 8.10 15.55
CA ALA A 80 -29.73 7.66 16.64
C ALA A 80 -28.79 6.51 16.18
N ALA A 81 -27.63 6.36 16.81
CA ALA A 81 -26.66 5.32 16.42
C ALA A 81 -27.25 3.91 16.55
N GLU A 82 -28.01 3.67 17.60
CA GLU A 82 -28.71 2.40 17.85
C GLU A 82 -29.76 2.06 16.79
N ASP A 83 -30.31 3.04 16.08
CA ASP A 83 -31.33 2.83 15.03
C ASP A 83 -30.71 2.52 13.67
N VAL A 84 -29.41 2.79 13.47
CA VAL A 84 -28.73 2.65 12.16
C VAL A 84 -28.83 1.23 11.64
N LEU A 85 -28.65 0.22 12.49
CA LEU A 85 -28.72 -1.19 12.09
C LEU A 85 -30.11 -1.57 11.55
N ASP A 86 -31.17 -1.14 12.21
CA ASP A 86 -32.54 -1.47 11.81
C ASP A 86 -32.89 -0.78 10.47
N VAL A 87 -32.54 0.50 10.33
CA VAL A 87 -32.77 1.25 9.08
C VAL A 87 -31.92 0.72 7.94
N LEU A 88 -30.67 0.32 8.21
CA LEU A 88 -29.79 -0.33 7.23
C LEU A 88 -30.35 -1.67 6.77
N SER A 89 -30.93 -2.45 7.69
CA SER A 89 -31.60 -3.73 7.38
C SER A 89 -32.83 -3.51 6.47
N ALA A 90 -33.58 -2.44 6.70
CA ALA A 90 -34.69 -2.07 5.83
C ALA A 90 -34.22 -1.67 4.41
N LEU A 91 -33.13 -0.92 4.29
CA LEU A 91 -32.52 -0.57 2.99
C LEU A 91 -31.98 -1.80 2.24
N LEU A 92 -31.45 -2.81 2.96
CA LEU A 92 -31.09 -4.12 2.38
C LEU A 92 -32.32 -4.84 1.83
N ALA A 93 -33.41 -4.91 2.57
CA ALA A 93 -34.67 -5.52 2.12
C ALA A 93 -35.24 -4.87 0.88
N GLN A 94 -35.03 -3.57 0.71
CA GLN A 94 -35.43 -2.79 -0.47
C GLN A 94 -34.41 -2.84 -1.62
N SER A 95 -33.30 -3.60 -1.47
CA SER A 95 -32.21 -3.70 -2.46
C SER A 95 -31.52 -2.36 -2.80
N VAL A 96 -31.57 -1.38 -1.91
CA VAL A 96 -30.79 -0.14 -1.96
C VAL A 96 -29.33 -0.42 -1.66
N LEU A 97 -29.10 -1.36 -0.74
CA LEU A 97 -27.79 -1.88 -0.34
C LEU A 97 -27.65 -3.34 -0.70
N THR A 98 -26.44 -3.79 -0.86
CA THR A 98 -26.04 -5.19 -0.92
C THR A 98 -25.15 -5.54 0.27
N ARG A 99 -25.25 -6.77 0.76
CA ARG A 99 -24.39 -7.32 1.81
C ARG A 99 -23.38 -8.25 1.15
N GLU A 100 -22.11 -8.06 1.51
CA GLU A 100 -20.99 -8.87 1.04
C GLU A 100 -20.24 -9.43 2.24
N GLU A 101 -19.77 -10.69 2.14
CA GLU A 101 -18.85 -11.28 3.13
C GLU A 101 -17.43 -11.20 2.60
N SER A 102 -16.50 -10.73 3.42
CA SER A 102 -15.09 -10.59 3.10
C SER A 102 -14.21 -11.11 4.25
N PRO A 103 -12.92 -11.32 4.02
CA PRO A 103 -12.00 -11.63 5.11
C PRO A 103 -11.96 -10.56 6.22
N ALA A 104 -12.36 -9.33 5.90
CA ALA A 104 -12.50 -8.22 6.86
C ALA A 104 -13.89 -8.15 7.54
N GLY A 105 -14.73 -9.21 7.40
CA GLY A 105 -16.06 -9.28 7.98
C GLY A 105 -17.20 -8.91 7.02
N VAL A 106 -18.38 -8.66 7.59
CA VAL A 106 -19.58 -8.24 6.84
C VAL A 106 -19.44 -6.81 6.35
N ARG A 107 -19.71 -6.61 5.05
CA ARG A 107 -19.62 -5.30 4.40
C ARG A 107 -20.93 -4.97 3.72
N TYR A 108 -21.25 -3.69 3.66
CA TYR A 108 -22.41 -3.15 2.95
C TYR A 108 -21.94 -2.30 1.78
N ARG A 109 -22.63 -2.39 0.68
CA ARG A 109 -22.28 -1.64 -0.54
C ARG A 109 -23.52 -1.05 -1.19
N MET A 110 -23.37 0.16 -1.66
CA MET A 110 -24.36 0.84 -2.49
C MET A 110 -23.89 0.85 -3.95
N LEU A 111 -24.79 0.54 -4.88
CA LEU A 111 -24.47 0.66 -6.30
C LEU A 111 -24.22 2.12 -6.66
N ASP A 112 -23.27 2.39 -7.56
CA ASP A 112 -22.83 3.75 -7.92
C ASP A 112 -23.99 4.68 -8.35
N THR A 113 -24.99 4.15 -9.08
CA THR A 113 -26.15 4.93 -9.50
C THR A 113 -27.09 5.26 -8.34
N VAL A 114 -27.24 4.34 -7.41
CA VAL A 114 -28.03 4.51 -6.18
C VAL A 114 -27.34 5.49 -5.24
N ARG A 115 -26.01 5.41 -5.14
CA ARG A 115 -25.15 6.31 -4.38
C ARG A 115 -25.23 7.74 -4.94
N ALA A 116 -25.11 7.90 -6.26
CA ALA A 116 -25.22 9.22 -6.89
C ALA A 116 -26.57 9.88 -6.64
N TYR A 117 -27.66 9.09 -6.62
CA TYR A 117 -28.99 9.61 -6.28
C TYR A 117 -29.07 10.09 -4.82
N GLY A 118 -28.50 9.30 -3.87
CA GLY A 118 -28.40 9.70 -2.46
C GLY A 118 -27.54 10.94 -2.24
N ALA A 119 -26.44 11.08 -3.00
CA ALA A 119 -25.58 12.26 -2.93
C ALA A 119 -26.29 13.54 -3.37
N ASP A 120 -27.12 13.50 -4.42
CA ASP A 120 -27.95 14.65 -4.84
C ASP A 120 -28.88 15.10 -3.69
N TRP A 121 -29.44 14.15 -2.95
CA TRP A 121 -30.28 14.43 -1.78
C TRP A 121 -29.47 15.00 -0.61
N LEU A 122 -28.29 14.43 -0.35
CA LEU A 122 -27.40 14.91 0.73
C LEU A 122 -26.98 16.38 0.47
N GLU A 123 -26.64 16.73 -0.78
CA GLU A 123 -26.33 18.11 -1.14
C GLU A 123 -27.55 19.04 -0.93
N ALA A 124 -28.75 18.57 -1.29
CA ALA A 124 -29.98 19.35 -1.11
C ALA A 124 -30.34 19.62 0.35
N THR A 125 -29.89 18.76 1.28
CA THR A 125 -30.09 18.98 2.73
C THR A 125 -29.09 19.94 3.35
N GLY A 126 -27.97 20.25 2.67
CA GLY A 126 -26.89 21.07 3.18
C GLY A 126 -25.96 20.35 4.19
N ASP A 127 -26.13 19.04 4.38
CA ASP A 127 -25.38 18.23 5.34
C ASP A 127 -24.08 17.63 4.76
N ALA A 128 -23.83 17.78 3.47
CA ALA A 128 -22.79 17.08 2.75
C ALA A 128 -21.39 17.29 3.35
N ASP A 129 -21.01 18.53 3.63
CA ASP A 129 -19.67 18.82 4.20
C ASP A 129 -19.49 18.26 5.59
N ARG A 130 -20.54 18.27 6.42
CA ARG A 130 -20.51 17.67 7.74
C ARG A 130 -20.27 16.15 7.65
N LEU A 131 -20.98 15.48 6.75
CA LEU A 131 -20.85 14.02 6.56
C LEU A 131 -19.49 13.65 5.96
N ARG A 132 -18.97 14.42 5.01
CA ARG A 132 -17.62 14.21 4.45
C ARG A 132 -16.54 14.36 5.52
N ARG A 133 -16.66 15.36 6.41
CA ARG A 133 -15.73 15.49 7.55
C ARG A 133 -15.83 14.30 8.51
N ARG A 134 -17.03 13.83 8.87
CA ARG A 134 -17.19 12.63 9.72
C ARG A 134 -16.62 11.38 9.05
N HIS A 135 -16.82 11.22 7.75
CA HIS A 135 -16.23 10.16 6.96
C HIS A 135 -14.69 10.24 6.99
N ARG A 136 -14.11 11.39 6.72
CA ARG A 136 -12.68 11.64 6.83
C ARG A 136 -12.14 11.27 8.21
N ASP A 137 -12.79 11.77 9.27
CA ASP A 137 -12.34 11.56 10.66
C ASP A 137 -12.37 10.08 11.04
N TRP A 138 -13.38 9.34 10.59
CA TRP A 138 -13.42 7.87 10.73
C TRP A 138 -12.22 7.20 10.06
N TYR A 139 -11.91 7.56 8.82
CA TYR A 139 -10.82 6.92 8.08
C TYR A 139 -9.43 7.37 8.54
N VAL A 140 -9.29 8.56 9.10
CA VAL A 140 -8.08 8.99 9.82
C VAL A 140 -7.89 8.13 11.08
N GLY A 141 -8.94 7.91 11.87
CA GLY A 141 -8.90 7.02 13.02
C GLY A 141 -8.57 5.57 12.65
N LEU A 142 -9.19 5.05 11.59
CA LEU A 142 -8.91 3.72 11.09
C LEU A 142 -7.44 3.55 10.64
N ALA A 143 -6.90 4.52 9.89
CA ALA A 143 -5.50 4.47 9.45
C ALA A 143 -4.53 4.53 10.64
N THR A 144 -4.85 5.32 11.68
CA THR A 144 -4.08 5.38 12.93
C THR A 144 -4.06 4.02 13.61
N TRP A 145 -5.22 3.39 13.77
CA TRP A 145 -5.32 2.06 14.34
C TRP A 145 -4.54 1.03 13.53
N CYS A 146 -4.68 1.04 12.21
CA CYS A 146 -3.96 0.13 11.31
C CYS A 146 -2.44 0.30 11.42
N GLU A 147 -1.94 1.52 11.53
CA GLU A 147 -0.52 1.78 11.69
C GLU A 147 0.02 1.24 13.01
N LEU A 148 -0.70 1.44 14.12
CA LEU A 148 -0.32 0.92 15.43
C LEU A 148 -0.32 -0.60 15.46
N GLU A 149 -1.34 -1.22 14.88
CA GLU A 149 -1.49 -2.68 14.82
C GLU A 149 -0.60 -3.34 13.75
N TRP A 150 0.07 -2.56 12.88
CA TRP A 150 1.01 -3.13 11.92
C TRP A 150 2.20 -3.82 12.59
N PHE A 151 2.61 -3.37 13.76
CA PHE A 151 3.65 -4.02 14.57
C PHE A 151 3.05 -5.00 15.58
N SER A 152 2.31 -6.01 15.08
CA SER A 152 1.62 -7.00 15.91
C SER A 152 1.35 -8.29 15.13
N PRO A 153 0.83 -9.37 15.76
CA PRO A 153 0.39 -10.57 15.06
C PRO A 153 -0.76 -10.35 14.07
N ARG A 154 -1.42 -9.18 14.11
CA ARG A 154 -2.61 -8.84 13.30
C ARG A 154 -2.27 -8.22 11.94
N GLN A 155 -1.05 -8.25 11.48
CA GLN A 155 -0.64 -7.66 10.19
C GLN A 155 -1.51 -8.12 9.00
N ASP A 156 -1.90 -9.40 8.96
CA ASP A 156 -2.75 -9.93 7.89
C ASP A 156 -4.16 -9.30 7.92
N GLU A 157 -4.72 -9.12 9.11
CA GLU A 157 -6.01 -8.45 9.32
C GLU A 157 -5.93 -6.97 8.91
N VAL A 158 -4.87 -6.29 9.34
CA VAL A 158 -4.62 -4.88 8.99
C VAL A 158 -4.50 -4.71 7.48
N ALA A 159 -3.71 -5.54 6.80
CA ALA A 159 -3.55 -5.50 5.35
C ALA A 159 -4.89 -5.73 4.63
N ALA A 160 -5.65 -6.74 5.05
CA ALA A 160 -6.97 -7.05 4.48
C ALA A 160 -7.99 -5.93 4.73
N ARG A 161 -7.93 -5.30 5.93
CA ARG A 161 -8.80 -4.19 6.29
C ARG A 161 -8.53 -2.96 5.41
N VAL A 162 -7.27 -2.55 5.26
CA VAL A 162 -6.91 -1.41 4.41
C VAL A 162 -7.27 -1.67 2.94
N ASP A 163 -7.01 -2.88 2.41
CA ASP A 163 -7.41 -3.24 1.05
C ASP A 163 -8.93 -3.12 0.83
N ALA A 164 -9.74 -3.56 1.79
CA ALA A 164 -11.21 -3.47 1.73
C ALA A 164 -11.71 -2.02 1.80
N GLU A 165 -11.02 -1.16 2.56
CA GLU A 165 -11.39 0.25 2.79
C GLU A 165 -10.73 1.21 1.79
N LEU A 166 -9.90 0.73 0.89
CA LEU A 166 -9.09 1.59 0.02
C LEU A 166 -9.90 2.63 -0.77
N PRO A 167 -11.11 2.33 -1.33
CA PRO A 167 -11.92 3.35 -1.98
C PRO A 167 -12.35 4.49 -1.05
N ASN A 168 -12.65 4.18 0.20
CA ASN A 168 -13.05 5.15 1.21
C ASN A 168 -11.85 5.96 1.73
N LEU A 169 -10.69 5.31 1.92
CA LEU A 169 -9.43 5.97 2.29
C LEU A 169 -9.00 6.97 1.19
N ARG A 170 -9.14 6.62 -0.09
CA ARG A 170 -8.91 7.55 -1.21
C ARG A 170 -9.82 8.75 -1.13
N SER A 171 -11.12 8.53 -0.91
CA SER A 171 -12.09 9.61 -0.77
C SER A 171 -11.79 10.51 0.43
N ALA A 172 -11.31 9.94 1.54
CA ALA A 172 -10.88 10.71 2.69
C ALA A 172 -9.62 11.55 2.40
N LEU A 173 -8.64 10.98 1.67
CA LEU A 173 -7.45 11.71 1.19
C LEU A 173 -7.84 12.86 0.25
N GLU A 174 -8.69 12.60 -0.76
CA GLU A 174 -9.21 13.63 -1.67
C GLU A 174 -9.84 14.77 -0.89
N HIS A 175 -10.73 14.44 0.06
CA HIS A 175 -11.39 15.47 0.88
C HIS A 175 -10.41 16.29 1.72
N CYS A 176 -9.39 15.65 2.32
CA CYS A 176 -8.35 16.37 3.06
C CYS A 176 -7.55 17.33 2.17
N LEU A 177 -7.28 16.95 0.92
CA LEU A 177 -6.50 17.77 -0.01
C LEU A 177 -7.30 18.94 -0.59
N ASP A 178 -8.62 18.79 -0.69
CA ASP A 178 -9.54 19.81 -1.23
C ASP A 178 -10.02 20.81 -0.15
N GLU A 179 -9.99 20.42 1.14
CA GLU A 179 -10.45 21.27 2.24
C GLU A 179 -9.35 22.29 2.63
N PRO A 180 -9.66 23.60 2.75
CA PRO A 180 -8.64 24.63 3.03
C PRO A 180 -7.78 24.36 4.26
N ASP A 181 -8.37 23.78 5.32
CA ASP A 181 -7.68 23.48 6.58
C ASP A 181 -7.31 21.99 6.70
N GLY A 182 -7.48 21.21 5.62
CA GLY A 182 -7.32 19.77 5.60
C GLY A 182 -5.88 19.28 5.40
N ALA A 183 -4.95 20.16 5.03
CA ALA A 183 -3.58 19.81 4.65
C ALA A 183 -2.88 18.92 5.69
N HIS A 184 -2.97 19.25 6.98
CA HIS A 184 -2.33 18.47 8.06
C HIS A 184 -2.91 17.07 8.21
N LEU A 185 -4.23 16.90 7.99
CA LEU A 185 -4.89 15.59 8.03
C LEU A 185 -4.55 14.75 6.79
N GLY A 186 -4.43 15.38 5.61
CA GLY A 186 -3.97 14.73 4.39
C GLY A 186 -2.54 14.22 4.51
N GLN A 187 -1.63 15.03 5.06
CA GLN A 187 -0.25 14.66 5.37
C GLN A 187 -0.20 13.52 6.40
N TYR A 188 -1.01 13.60 7.46
CA TYR A 188 -1.11 12.57 8.46
C TYR A 188 -1.60 11.24 7.87
N LEU A 189 -2.73 11.27 7.15
CA LEU A 189 -3.35 10.07 6.57
C LEU A 189 -2.44 9.41 5.54
N ALA A 190 -1.84 10.19 4.63
CA ALA A 190 -0.89 9.65 3.65
C ALA A 190 0.36 9.06 4.32
N GLY A 191 0.86 9.69 5.39
CA GLY A 191 1.99 9.21 6.18
C GLY A 191 1.67 7.98 7.03
N ALA A 192 0.49 7.90 7.64
CA ALA A 192 0.05 6.77 8.47
C ALA A 192 -0.09 5.47 7.66
N LEU A 193 -0.43 5.58 6.38
CA LEU A 193 -0.55 4.43 5.47
C LEU A 193 0.79 3.95 4.89
N TRP A 194 1.94 4.35 5.44
CA TRP A 194 3.27 3.98 4.95
C TRP A 194 3.44 2.48 4.75
N PHE A 195 2.93 1.67 5.68
CA PHE A 195 3.01 0.21 5.62
C PHE A 195 2.23 -0.36 4.43
N HIS A 196 1.12 0.25 4.06
CA HIS A 196 0.33 -0.15 2.91
C HIS A 196 1.03 0.22 1.59
N TRP A 197 1.66 1.40 1.55
CA TRP A 197 2.43 1.82 0.38
C TRP A 197 3.64 0.93 0.16
N VAL A 198 4.40 0.68 1.20
CA VAL A 198 5.67 -0.07 1.15
C VAL A 198 5.44 -1.56 1.32
N GLY A 199 4.85 -1.98 2.44
CA GLY A 199 4.71 -3.38 2.80
C GLY A 199 3.65 -4.15 2.00
N CYS A 200 2.65 -3.45 1.42
CA CYS A 200 1.61 -4.06 0.59
C CYS A 200 1.75 -3.74 -0.92
N GLY A 201 2.94 -3.28 -1.36
CA GLY A 201 3.28 -3.14 -2.78
C GLY A 201 2.51 -2.05 -3.53
N ARG A 202 2.14 -0.95 -2.86
CA ARG A 202 1.41 0.18 -3.43
C ARG A 202 2.28 1.43 -3.61
N LEU A 203 3.56 1.27 -3.95
CA LEU A 203 4.54 2.36 -4.02
C LEU A 203 4.10 3.53 -4.90
N SER A 204 3.59 3.27 -6.11
CA SER A 204 3.17 4.32 -7.04
C SER A 204 1.95 5.11 -6.53
N GLU A 205 1.02 4.44 -5.86
CA GLU A 205 -0.15 5.09 -5.25
C GLU A 205 0.26 5.91 -4.03
N GLY A 206 1.11 5.34 -3.16
CA GLY A 206 1.66 6.04 -2.00
C GLY A 206 2.43 7.30 -2.40
N ARG A 207 3.26 7.21 -3.44
CA ARG A 207 3.97 8.36 -4.00
C ARG A 207 3.01 9.46 -4.44
N HIS A 208 1.96 9.10 -5.19
CA HIS A 208 0.96 10.05 -5.68
C HIS A 208 0.31 10.86 -4.54
N TRP A 209 -0.17 10.18 -3.50
CA TRP A 209 -0.82 10.84 -2.37
C TRP A 209 0.16 11.67 -1.53
N LEU A 210 1.35 11.14 -1.25
CA LEU A 210 2.37 11.82 -0.48
C LEU A 210 2.88 13.08 -1.19
N GLU A 211 3.12 13.03 -2.51
CA GLU A 211 3.54 14.20 -3.28
C GLU A 211 2.47 15.31 -3.28
N GLN A 212 1.19 14.94 -3.36
CA GLN A 212 0.12 15.93 -3.26
C GLN A 212 0.06 16.53 -1.84
N ALA A 213 0.10 15.67 -0.82
CA ALA A 213 -0.02 16.10 0.58
C ALA A 213 1.12 17.05 1.00
N VAL A 214 2.38 16.77 0.62
CA VAL A 214 3.51 17.62 1.01
C VAL A 214 3.57 18.95 0.26
N ARG A 215 2.87 19.10 -0.88
CA ARG A 215 2.76 20.39 -1.59
C ARG A 215 1.86 21.40 -0.89
N LEU A 216 0.97 20.93 -0.02
CA LEU A 216 0.07 21.79 0.72
C LEU A 216 0.76 22.34 1.96
N GLU A 217 0.63 23.63 2.18
CA GLU A 217 1.07 24.28 3.40
C GLU A 217 0.03 24.04 4.50
N ALA A 218 0.47 23.52 5.64
CA ALA A 218 -0.36 23.38 6.83
C ALA A 218 0.00 24.50 7.84
N GLU A 219 -0.96 24.89 8.67
CA GLU A 219 -0.70 25.80 9.78
C GLU A 219 0.46 25.29 10.67
N PRO A 220 1.44 26.15 11.04
CA PRO A 220 2.71 25.72 11.64
C PRO A 220 2.58 24.90 12.93
N THR A 221 1.50 25.06 13.67
CA THR A 221 1.35 24.48 15.02
C THR A 221 0.67 23.10 15.02
N ALA A 222 -0.17 22.81 14.03
CA ALA A 222 -0.96 21.56 13.99
C ALA A 222 -0.38 20.52 13.00
N GLY A 223 0.36 20.96 11.99
CA GLY A 223 0.76 20.13 10.87
C GLY A 223 2.21 19.64 10.87
N GLU A 224 3.06 20.15 11.76
CA GLU A 224 4.50 19.94 11.67
C GLU A 224 4.91 18.45 11.74
N GLN A 225 4.35 17.70 12.70
CA GLN A 225 4.62 16.25 12.81
C GLN A 225 4.10 15.45 11.61
N SER A 226 2.89 15.79 11.13
CA SER A 226 2.25 15.13 9.99
C SER A 226 3.07 15.34 8.71
N ARG A 227 3.55 16.57 8.48
CA ARG A 227 4.39 16.91 7.35
C ARG A 227 5.73 16.19 7.38
N LEU A 228 6.40 16.19 8.53
CA LEU A 228 7.68 15.49 8.72
C LEU A 228 7.53 14.00 8.42
N LYS A 229 6.43 13.37 8.89
CA LYS A 229 6.13 11.97 8.59
C LYS A 229 5.90 11.76 7.10
N ALA A 230 5.06 12.58 6.46
CA ALA A 230 4.81 12.48 5.03
C ALA A 230 6.10 12.61 4.19
N LEU A 231 7.03 13.52 4.58
CA LEU A 231 8.30 13.73 3.90
C LEU A 231 9.23 12.50 3.99
N TRP A 232 9.45 11.91 5.17
CA TRP A 232 10.33 10.74 5.24
C TRP A 232 9.68 9.48 4.62
N VAL A 233 8.34 9.36 4.64
CA VAL A 233 7.63 8.28 3.92
C VAL A 233 7.75 8.47 2.41
N LEU A 234 7.56 9.70 1.90
CA LEU A 234 7.75 10.03 0.49
C LEU A 234 9.17 9.68 0.02
N ALA A 235 10.17 10.09 0.81
CA ALA A 235 11.56 9.76 0.53
C ALA A 235 11.78 8.24 0.48
N HIS A 236 11.23 7.48 1.44
CA HIS A 236 11.33 6.03 1.45
C HIS A 236 10.75 5.41 0.19
N VAL A 237 9.52 5.79 -0.19
CA VAL A 237 8.88 5.31 -1.42
C VAL A 237 9.74 5.64 -2.65
N ALA A 238 10.28 6.86 -2.75
CA ALA A 238 11.13 7.26 -3.87
C ALA A 238 12.45 6.47 -3.92
N ILE A 239 13.08 6.18 -2.76
CA ILE A 239 14.28 5.32 -2.67
C ILE A 239 13.97 3.93 -3.22
N LEU A 240 12.87 3.31 -2.78
CA LEU A 240 12.49 1.97 -3.22
C LEU A 240 12.14 1.91 -4.72
N GLN A 241 11.73 3.02 -5.31
CA GLN A 241 11.52 3.14 -6.76
C GLN A 241 12.82 3.45 -7.53
N GLY A 242 13.95 3.68 -6.86
CA GLY A 242 15.23 4.06 -7.47
C GLY A 242 15.32 5.54 -7.87
N ASP A 243 14.37 6.38 -7.43
CA ASP A 243 14.34 7.81 -7.77
C ASP A 243 15.07 8.62 -6.70
N THR A 244 16.40 8.64 -6.81
CA THR A 244 17.29 9.14 -5.76
C THR A 244 17.26 10.67 -5.57
N VAL A 245 16.98 11.44 -6.65
CA VAL A 245 17.01 12.92 -6.58
C VAL A 245 15.82 13.48 -5.76
N PRO A 246 14.57 13.13 -6.04
CA PRO A 246 13.45 13.53 -5.19
C PRO A 246 13.55 12.98 -3.76
N ALA A 247 14.07 11.76 -3.59
CA ALA A 247 14.30 11.19 -2.27
C ALA A 247 15.24 12.06 -1.44
N LEU A 248 16.39 12.44 -2.00
CA LEU A 248 17.36 13.32 -1.34
C LEU A 248 16.76 14.69 -0.99
N ALA A 249 15.99 15.28 -1.90
CA ALA A 249 15.35 16.57 -1.67
C ALA A 249 14.36 16.50 -0.49
N ALA A 250 13.50 15.48 -0.45
CA ALA A 250 12.53 15.28 0.64
C ALA A 250 13.25 15.02 1.99
N LEU A 251 14.34 14.24 1.99
CA LEU A 251 15.12 13.99 3.21
C LEU A 251 15.82 15.24 3.76
N GLN A 252 16.36 16.07 2.87
CA GLN A 252 16.99 17.34 3.27
C GLN A 252 15.96 18.31 3.83
N GLU A 253 14.77 18.36 3.26
CA GLU A 253 13.66 19.17 3.77
C GLU A 253 13.21 18.64 5.13
N CYS A 254 12.92 17.33 5.24
CA CYS A 254 12.51 16.67 6.48
C CYS A 254 13.52 16.94 7.61
N ARG A 255 14.81 16.75 7.34
CA ARG A 255 15.87 16.96 8.34
C ARG A 255 15.93 18.41 8.82
N ARG A 256 15.90 19.39 7.91
CA ARG A 256 15.92 20.83 8.27
C ARG A 256 14.74 21.22 9.13
N GLU A 257 13.55 20.75 8.79
CA GLU A 257 12.34 21.02 9.56
C GLU A 257 12.35 20.30 10.91
N ALA A 258 12.79 19.03 10.95
CA ALA A 258 12.89 18.26 12.19
C ALA A 258 13.90 18.84 13.19
N GLU A 259 15.04 19.36 12.70
CA GLU A 259 16.04 20.05 13.53
C GLU A 259 15.48 21.39 14.06
N ARG A 260 14.75 22.15 13.23
CA ARG A 260 14.12 23.42 13.60
C ARG A 260 13.03 23.24 14.67
N SER A 261 12.25 22.17 14.58
CA SER A 261 11.18 21.85 15.52
C SER A 261 11.62 21.02 16.72
N ALA A 262 12.91 20.73 16.82
CA ALA A 262 13.48 19.85 17.84
C ALA A 262 12.73 18.49 17.97
N ASN A 263 12.38 17.88 16.82
CA ASN A 263 11.69 16.59 16.77
C ASN A 263 12.70 15.44 16.60
N PRO A 264 13.09 14.75 17.72
CA PRO A 264 14.14 13.73 17.66
C PRO A 264 13.70 12.49 16.86
N ALA A 265 12.42 12.15 16.86
CA ALA A 265 11.91 11.02 16.09
C ALA A 265 12.04 11.29 14.57
N ALA A 266 11.61 12.46 14.10
CA ALA A 266 11.73 12.80 12.69
C ALA A 266 13.20 12.90 12.22
N VAL A 267 14.11 13.39 13.09
CA VAL A 267 15.56 13.36 12.81
C VAL A 267 16.04 11.91 12.64
N ALA A 268 15.63 10.98 13.52
CA ALA A 268 16.03 9.58 13.43
C ALA A 268 15.49 8.93 12.16
N TYR A 269 14.22 9.17 11.79
CA TYR A 269 13.65 8.66 10.53
C TYR A 269 14.32 9.25 9.29
N ALA A 270 14.62 10.54 9.27
CA ALA A 270 15.32 11.16 8.15
C ALA A 270 16.74 10.59 7.99
N GLU A 271 17.46 10.38 9.10
CA GLU A 271 18.79 9.77 9.09
C GLU A 271 18.76 8.30 8.64
N HIS A 272 17.79 7.52 9.14
CA HIS A 272 17.54 6.14 8.70
C HIS A 272 17.34 6.07 7.17
N ARG A 273 16.41 6.86 6.62
CA ARG A 273 16.14 6.84 5.18
C ARG A 273 17.31 7.38 4.35
N THR A 274 18.13 8.29 4.91
CA THR A 274 19.38 8.70 4.26
C THR A 274 20.39 7.55 4.24
N GLY A 275 20.45 6.73 5.28
CA GLY A 275 21.24 5.50 5.32
C GLY A 275 20.76 4.46 4.29
N CYS A 276 19.45 4.27 4.15
CA CYS A 276 18.85 3.43 3.11
C CYS A 276 19.21 3.94 1.71
N LEU A 277 19.13 5.26 1.46
CA LEU A 277 19.53 5.86 0.20
C LEU A 277 21.01 5.58 -0.10
N ALA A 278 21.90 5.73 0.89
CA ALA A 278 23.32 5.42 0.74
C ALA A 278 23.55 3.93 0.42
N LEU A 279 22.79 3.01 1.04
CA LEU A 279 22.85 1.57 0.74
C LEU A 279 22.51 1.27 -0.71
N VAL A 280 21.39 1.80 -1.23
CA VAL A 280 20.96 1.52 -2.61
C VAL A 280 21.77 2.28 -3.68
N THR A 281 22.59 3.23 -3.27
CA THR A 281 23.53 3.97 -4.14
C THR A 281 24.99 3.53 -3.93
N ASP A 282 25.21 2.37 -3.30
CA ASP A 282 26.52 1.72 -3.12
C ASP A 282 27.52 2.47 -2.23
N ASP A 283 27.08 3.46 -1.45
CA ASP A 283 27.93 4.14 -0.44
C ASP A 283 27.81 3.41 0.89
N LEU A 284 28.35 2.18 0.94
CA LEU A 284 28.22 1.27 2.08
C LEU A 284 28.80 1.83 3.41
N PRO A 285 29.97 2.48 3.43
CA PRO A 285 30.50 3.06 4.67
C PRO A 285 29.60 4.16 5.25
N ARG A 286 28.99 4.97 4.38
CA ARG A 286 28.04 6.00 4.78
C ARG A 286 26.73 5.39 5.23
N ALA A 287 26.23 4.36 4.54
CA ALA A 287 25.04 3.63 4.91
C ALA A 287 25.19 3.04 6.34
N GLU A 288 26.29 2.34 6.62
CA GLU A 288 26.58 1.79 7.96
C GLU A 288 26.57 2.89 9.02
N THR A 289 27.28 3.99 8.78
CA THR A 289 27.39 5.11 9.75
C THR A 289 26.02 5.68 10.09
N LEU A 290 25.21 6.00 9.06
CA LEU A 290 23.89 6.60 9.23
C LEU A 290 22.88 5.64 9.87
N LEU A 291 22.88 4.38 9.45
CA LEU A 291 21.98 3.37 10.01
C LEU A 291 22.29 3.07 11.48
N ARG A 292 23.57 2.96 11.85
CA ARG A 292 23.97 2.82 13.27
C ARG A 292 23.54 4.02 14.12
N SER A 293 23.73 5.23 13.59
CA SER A 293 23.32 6.47 14.27
C SER A 293 21.79 6.52 14.44
N ALA A 294 21.03 6.23 13.39
CA ALA A 294 19.57 6.20 13.44
C ALA A 294 19.05 5.16 14.46
N LEU A 295 19.60 3.94 14.45
CA LEU A 295 19.26 2.89 15.41
C LEU A 295 19.62 3.26 16.86
N HIS A 296 20.69 4.02 17.06
CA HIS A 296 21.01 4.57 18.39
C HIS A 296 19.97 5.58 18.83
N ARG A 297 19.58 6.54 17.96
CA ARG A 297 18.52 7.53 18.25
C ARG A 297 17.19 6.88 18.55
N TYR A 298 16.77 5.83 17.80
CA TYR A 298 15.55 5.09 18.10
C TYR A 298 15.56 4.51 19.50
N ARG A 299 16.69 3.93 19.94
CA ARG A 299 16.83 3.43 21.32
C ARG A 299 16.76 4.52 22.37
N GLU A 300 17.36 5.70 22.12
CA GLU A 300 17.28 6.85 23.04
C GLU A 300 15.86 7.36 23.27
N ILE A 301 15.03 7.34 22.21
CA ILE A 301 13.63 7.80 22.30
C ILE A 301 12.64 6.67 22.61
N GLY A 302 13.12 5.43 22.80
CA GLY A 302 12.27 4.28 23.08
C GLY A 302 11.40 3.81 21.90
N GLU A 303 11.80 4.13 20.66
CA GLU A 303 11.05 3.75 19.46
C GLU A 303 11.35 2.29 19.09
N LEU A 304 10.28 1.48 18.92
CA LEU A 304 10.35 0.12 18.42
C LEU A 304 9.14 -0.16 17.55
N ASN A 305 9.36 -0.43 16.27
CA ASN A 305 8.34 -0.78 15.28
C ASN A 305 8.98 -1.43 14.06
N SER A 306 8.17 -1.80 13.05
CA SER A 306 8.66 -2.44 11.81
C SER A 306 9.70 -1.60 11.06
N ASN A 307 9.64 -0.25 11.10
CA ASN A 307 10.67 0.60 10.47
C ASN A 307 12.02 0.50 11.19
N VAL A 308 12.03 0.40 12.52
CA VAL A 308 13.27 0.22 13.31
C VAL A 308 13.91 -1.10 12.96
N LEU A 309 13.12 -2.18 12.87
CA LEU A 309 13.60 -3.49 12.44
C LEU A 309 14.14 -3.47 11.01
N MET A 310 13.48 -2.75 10.09
CA MET A 310 13.99 -2.56 8.73
C MET A 310 15.34 -1.83 8.72
N GLY A 311 15.54 -0.81 9.56
CA GLY A 311 16.83 -0.15 9.69
C GLY A 311 17.94 -1.11 10.15
N GLN A 312 17.60 -2.09 10.99
CA GLN A 312 18.54 -3.14 11.42
C GLN A 312 18.82 -4.14 10.28
N VAL A 313 17.81 -4.50 9.48
CA VAL A 313 17.97 -5.35 8.29
C VAL A 313 18.82 -4.63 7.22
N GLU A 314 18.55 -3.35 6.96
CA GLU A 314 19.33 -2.54 6.00
C GLU A 314 20.79 -2.40 6.44
N LEU A 315 21.07 -2.26 7.76
CA LEU A 315 22.43 -2.30 8.30
C LEU A 315 23.07 -3.68 8.09
N ALA A 316 22.32 -4.76 8.32
CA ALA A 316 22.81 -6.12 8.09
C ALA A 316 23.17 -6.34 6.61
N MET A 317 22.35 -5.82 5.68
CA MET A 317 22.65 -5.89 4.25
C MET A 317 23.91 -5.09 3.89
N ALA A 318 24.09 -3.89 4.45
CA ALA A 318 25.31 -3.10 4.24
C ALA A 318 26.56 -3.87 4.73
N ARG A 319 26.46 -4.56 5.87
CA ARG A 319 27.55 -5.41 6.40
C ARG A 319 27.81 -6.63 5.50
N ALA A 320 26.75 -7.28 5.03
CA ALA A 320 26.88 -8.42 4.11
C ALA A 320 27.59 -8.02 2.82
N PHE A 321 27.23 -6.88 2.23
CA PHE A 321 27.88 -6.36 1.02
C PHE A 321 29.33 -5.93 1.25
N GLN A 322 29.71 -5.58 2.49
CA GLN A 322 31.10 -5.31 2.88
C GLN A 322 31.89 -6.61 3.21
N GLY A 323 31.25 -7.77 3.14
CA GLY A 323 31.84 -9.08 3.42
C GLY A 323 31.82 -9.49 4.89
N ASP A 324 31.21 -8.70 5.79
CA ASP A 324 31.07 -9.06 7.21
C ASP A 324 29.78 -9.86 7.43
N LEU A 325 29.76 -11.09 6.91
CA LEU A 325 28.63 -12.00 7.03
C LEU A 325 28.29 -12.35 8.49
N PRO A 326 29.27 -12.57 9.40
CA PRO A 326 28.94 -12.89 10.80
C PRO A 326 28.14 -11.78 11.50
N ASP A 327 28.48 -10.48 11.30
CA ASP A 327 27.72 -9.37 11.89
C ASP A 327 26.33 -9.23 11.22
N ALA A 328 26.24 -9.43 9.91
CA ALA A 328 24.96 -9.43 9.20
C ALA A 328 24.01 -10.52 9.70
N VAL A 329 24.50 -11.75 9.87
CA VAL A 329 23.71 -12.87 10.41
C VAL A 329 23.25 -12.57 11.83
N ARG A 330 24.15 -12.11 12.71
CA ARG A 330 23.78 -11.74 14.08
C ARG A 330 22.68 -10.69 14.13
N LEU A 331 22.80 -9.61 13.35
CA LEU A 331 21.80 -8.55 13.27
C LEU A 331 20.42 -9.07 12.81
N CYS A 332 20.40 -9.97 11.83
CA CYS A 332 19.15 -10.55 11.32
C CYS A 332 18.51 -11.55 12.27
N GLU A 333 19.32 -12.34 13.02
CA GLU A 333 18.81 -13.22 14.06
C GLU A 333 18.21 -12.42 15.23
N ASP A 334 18.83 -11.29 15.62
CA ASP A 334 18.24 -10.36 16.60
C ASP A 334 16.88 -9.83 16.11
N VAL A 335 16.77 -9.43 14.82
CA VAL A 335 15.49 -9.01 14.22
C VAL A 335 14.46 -10.14 14.24
N ARG A 336 14.85 -11.36 13.87
CA ARG A 336 13.95 -12.53 13.89
C ARG A 336 13.36 -12.77 15.28
N GLN A 337 14.20 -12.71 16.33
CA GLN A 337 13.74 -12.88 17.70
C GLN A 337 12.69 -11.82 18.07
N VAL A 338 12.95 -10.54 17.79
CA VAL A 338 12.00 -9.47 18.07
C VAL A 338 10.70 -9.66 17.27
N CYS A 339 10.80 -10.09 16.00
CA CYS A 339 9.64 -10.39 15.17
C CYS A 339 8.79 -11.54 15.76
N GLU A 340 9.43 -12.59 16.28
CA GLU A 340 8.75 -13.72 16.93
C GLU A 340 8.03 -13.26 18.21
N ASP A 341 8.68 -12.45 19.04
CA ASP A 341 8.11 -11.94 20.29
C ASP A 341 6.88 -11.05 20.06
N HIS A 342 6.82 -10.30 18.94
CA HIS A 342 5.73 -9.36 18.62
C HIS A 342 4.76 -9.89 17.55
N GLY A 343 5.05 -11.05 16.93
CA GLY A 343 4.25 -11.59 15.83
C GLY A 343 4.40 -10.81 14.51
N GLU A 344 5.48 -10.03 14.39
CA GLU A 344 5.81 -9.24 13.21
C GLU A 344 6.33 -10.15 12.09
N ARG A 345 5.80 -10.04 10.87
CA ARG A 345 6.11 -10.95 9.76
C ARG A 345 6.71 -10.27 8.56
N TRP A 346 6.44 -8.97 8.38
CA TRP A 346 6.91 -8.24 7.21
C TRP A 346 8.42 -7.98 7.27
N ALA A 347 8.94 -7.38 8.33
CA ALA A 347 10.38 -7.16 8.50
C ALA A 347 11.14 -8.50 8.66
N ARG A 348 10.50 -9.51 9.28
CA ARG A 348 11.03 -10.88 9.33
C ARG A 348 11.34 -11.41 7.93
N GLY A 349 10.48 -11.17 6.94
CA GLY A 349 10.72 -11.58 5.56
C GLY A 349 12.02 -11.01 4.98
N TYR A 350 12.31 -9.75 5.23
CA TYR A 350 13.56 -9.12 4.78
C TYR A 350 14.79 -9.62 5.55
N ALA A 351 14.65 -9.90 6.85
CA ALA A 351 15.73 -10.55 7.62
C ALA A 351 16.07 -11.94 7.05
N LEU A 352 15.04 -12.72 6.66
CA LEU A 352 15.25 -14.02 6.00
C LEU A 352 15.95 -13.89 4.65
N TYR A 353 15.67 -12.84 3.89
CA TYR A 353 16.38 -12.56 2.64
C TYR A 353 17.88 -12.32 2.85
N VAL A 354 18.25 -11.53 3.87
CA VAL A 354 19.66 -11.28 4.20
C VAL A 354 20.35 -12.56 4.68
N LEU A 355 19.67 -13.35 5.51
CA LEU A 355 20.18 -14.65 5.98
C LEU A 355 20.37 -15.63 4.81
N ALA A 356 19.47 -15.62 3.83
CA ALA A 356 19.61 -16.44 2.63
C ALA A 356 20.82 -16.02 1.78
N TYR A 357 21.04 -14.70 1.64
CA TYR A 357 22.22 -14.17 0.97
C TYR A 357 23.51 -14.61 1.67
N ALA A 358 23.56 -14.55 2.99
CA ALA A 358 24.70 -15.00 3.77
C ALA A 358 24.94 -16.52 3.61
N ALA A 359 23.90 -17.36 3.73
CA ALA A 359 23.99 -18.80 3.55
C ALA A 359 24.50 -19.18 2.15
N TRP A 360 23.97 -18.53 1.09
CA TRP A 360 24.47 -18.72 -0.26
C TRP A 360 25.95 -18.33 -0.37
N SER A 361 26.36 -17.19 0.20
CA SER A 361 27.74 -16.70 0.15
C SER A 361 28.72 -17.64 0.89
N GLU A 362 28.25 -18.37 1.91
CA GLU A 362 29.00 -19.38 2.66
C GLU A 362 29.00 -20.76 1.98
N GLY A 363 28.30 -20.91 0.83
CA GLY A 363 28.26 -22.15 0.06
C GLY A 363 27.19 -23.14 0.52
N ASP A 364 26.14 -22.69 1.23
CA ASP A 364 25.00 -23.51 1.62
C ASP A 364 23.72 -23.10 0.83
N PRO A 365 23.58 -23.54 -0.45
CA PRO A 365 22.41 -23.22 -1.26
C PRO A 365 21.12 -23.87 -0.72
N VAL A 366 21.21 -25.02 -0.04
CA VAL A 366 20.04 -25.70 0.53
C VAL A 366 19.40 -24.82 1.61
N ARG A 367 20.21 -24.34 2.54
CA ARG A 367 19.75 -23.42 3.58
C ARG A 367 19.23 -22.10 3.00
N ALA A 368 19.91 -21.55 1.99
CA ALA A 368 19.48 -20.34 1.30
C ALA A 368 18.07 -20.52 0.68
N ARG A 369 17.81 -21.65 0.01
CA ARG A 369 16.50 -21.97 -0.58
C ARG A 369 15.39 -22.06 0.48
N GLU A 370 15.62 -22.73 1.60
CA GLU A 370 14.64 -22.81 2.70
C GLU A 370 14.26 -21.43 3.22
N LEU A 371 15.24 -20.56 3.45
CA LEU A 371 15.03 -19.18 3.93
C LEU A 371 14.27 -18.33 2.90
N LEU A 372 14.56 -18.51 1.60
CA LEU A 372 13.86 -17.80 0.52
C LEU A 372 12.42 -18.29 0.35
N ALA A 373 12.14 -19.58 0.55
CA ALA A 373 10.78 -20.10 0.53
C ALA A 373 9.91 -19.46 1.63
N ASP A 374 10.44 -19.33 2.83
CA ASP A 374 9.78 -18.66 3.95
C ASP A 374 9.59 -17.14 3.66
N CYS A 375 10.62 -16.48 3.10
CA CYS A 375 10.57 -15.09 2.68
C CYS A 375 9.46 -14.84 1.64
N LEU A 376 9.40 -15.66 0.57
CA LEU A 376 8.39 -15.56 -0.48
C LEU A 376 6.97 -15.82 0.04
N GLY A 377 6.81 -16.77 0.96
CA GLY A 377 5.53 -17.02 1.63
C GLY A 377 5.01 -15.79 2.38
N GLY A 378 5.89 -15.09 3.10
CA GLY A 378 5.59 -13.83 3.78
C GLY A 378 5.25 -12.70 2.80
N ALA A 379 6.11 -12.47 1.80
CA ALA A 379 5.93 -11.42 0.80
C ALA A 379 4.63 -11.62 -0.02
N HIS A 380 4.29 -12.85 -0.37
CA HIS A 380 3.05 -13.19 -1.06
C HIS A 380 1.81 -12.82 -0.25
N ARG A 381 1.84 -13.06 1.06
CA ARG A 381 0.74 -12.80 1.99
C ARG A 381 0.37 -11.31 2.02
N PHE A 382 1.35 -10.43 2.06
CA PHE A 382 1.17 -8.97 2.06
C PHE A 382 1.08 -8.37 0.65
N ARG A 383 1.29 -9.16 -0.41
CA ARG A 383 1.49 -8.69 -1.79
C ARG A 383 2.69 -7.74 -1.90
N ASP A 384 3.68 -7.90 -1.05
CA ASP A 384 4.94 -7.16 -1.08
C ASP A 384 5.71 -7.52 -2.35
N GLN A 385 5.62 -6.63 -3.33
CA GLN A 385 6.21 -6.85 -4.65
C GLN A 385 7.73 -6.70 -4.62
N LEU A 386 8.25 -5.78 -3.77
CA LEU A 386 9.68 -5.58 -3.62
C LEU A 386 10.33 -6.78 -2.94
N GLY A 387 9.80 -7.22 -1.79
CA GLY A 387 10.29 -8.41 -1.11
C GLY A 387 10.22 -9.66 -2.00
N SER A 388 9.13 -9.80 -2.77
CA SER A 388 8.97 -10.91 -3.71
C SER A 388 10.00 -10.89 -4.83
N VAL A 389 10.25 -9.74 -5.48
CA VAL A 389 11.19 -9.70 -6.61
C VAL A 389 12.65 -9.86 -6.15
N LEU A 390 13.03 -9.29 -5.02
CA LEU A 390 14.36 -9.49 -4.43
C LEU A 390 14.60 -10.97 -4.10
N ALA A 391 13.62 -11.64 -3.49
CA ALA A 391 13.72 -13.06 -3.18
C ALA A 391 13.81 -13.93 -4.45
N VAL A 392 13.06 -13.61 -5.52
CA VAL A 392 13.14 -14.33 -6.81
C VAL A 392 14.50 -14.14 -7.48
N GLU A 393 15.08 -12.94 -7.44
CA GLU A 393 16.44 -12.69 -7.96
C GLU A 393 17.49 -13.55 -7.26
N LEU A 394 17.45 -13.59 -5.91
CA LEU A 394 18.39 -14.42 -5.16
C LEU A 394 18.10 -15.92 -5.33
N LEU A 395 16.83 -16.32 -5.44
CA LEU A 395 16.45 -17.71 -5.72
C LEU A 395 16.97 -18.18 -7.08
N ALA A 396 16.98 -17.32 -8.10
CA ALA A 396 17.59 -17.65 -9.39
C ALA A 396 19.08 -18.00 -9.25
N LEU A 397 19.82 -17.20 -8.45
CA LEU A 397 21.25 -17.46 -8.18
C LEU A 397 21.46 -18.76 -7.40
N VAL A 398 20.64 -19.04 -6.40
CA VAL A 398 20.67 -20.31 -5.66
C VAL A 398 20.38 -21.48 -6.59
N THR A 399 19.39 -21.35 -7.47
CA THR A 399 18.98 -22.41 -8.42
C THR A 399 20.09 -22.75 -9.42
N VAL A 400 20.81 -21.77 -9.93
CA VAL A 400 21.95 -22.04 -10.83
C VAL A 400 23.10 -22.71 -10.10
N ALA A 401 23.33 -22.35 -8.82
CA ALA A 401 24.34 -23.01 -7.99
C ALA A 401 24.02 -24.48 -7.69
N GLU A 402 22.74 -24.85 -7.65
CA GLU A 402 22.27 -26.23 -7.52
C GLU A 402 22.32 -27.02 -8.85
N GLY A 403 22.66 -26.37 -9.96
CA GLY A 403 22.84 -26.97 -11.28
C GLY A 403 21.64 -26.91 -12.21
N ASP A 404 20.56 -26.20 -11.87
CA ASP A 404 19.43 -26.00 -12.77
C ASP A 404 19.46 -24.61 -13.43
N ALA A 405 20.34 -24.47 -14.42
CA ALA A 405 20.53 -23.24 -15.16
C ALA A 405 19.27 -22.84 -15.96
N ALA A 406 18.46 -23.81 -16.41
CA ALA A 406 17.28 -23.51 -17.19
C ALA A 406 16.18 -22.85 -16.32
N GLU A 407 15.94 -23.40 -15.14
CA GLU A 407 15.01 -22.82 -14.18
C GLU A 407 15.51 -21.48 -13.65
N ALA A 408 16.80 -21.34 -13.37
CA ALA A 408 17.40 -20.06 -12.96
C ALA A 408 17.14 -18.95 -14.00
N ALA A 409 17.33 -19.22 -15.29
CA ALA A 409 17.04 -18.28 -16.37
C ALA A 409 15.53 -17.95 -16.47
N VAL A 410 14.64 -18.92 -16.20
CA VAL A 410 13.19 -18.68 -16.11
C VAL A 410 12.86 -17.74 -14.95
N LEU A 411 13.46 -17.94 -13.77
CA LEU A 411 13.27 -17.07 -12.61
C LEU A 411 13.75 -15.64 -12.87
N GLN A 412 14.89 -15.46 -13.57
CA GLN A 412 15.32 -14.11 -14.00
C GLN A 412 14.30 -13.45 -14.94
N GLY A 413 13.69 -14.22 -15.85
CA GLY A 413 12.60 -13.74 -16.68
C GLY A 413 11.36 -13.31 -15.89
N VAL A 414 11.01 -14.04 -14.83
CA VAL A 414 9.94 -13.68 -13.89
C VAL A 414 10.27 -12.38 -13.17
N ALA A 415 11.48 -12.25 -12.60
CA ALA A 415 11.94 -11.06 -11.90
C ALA A 415 11.92 -9.82 -12.82
N GLY A 416 12.45 -9.94 -14.04
CA GLY A 416 12.45 -8.86 -15.02
C GLY A 416 11.06 -8.34 -15.39
N ARG A 417 10.02 -9.19 -15.29
CA ARG A 417 8.63 -8.78 -15.47
C ARG A 417 8.05 -8.10 -14.21
N MET A 418 8.54 -8.42 -13.01
CA MET A 418 8.05 -7.86 -11.77
C MET A 418 8.58 -6.45 -11.51
N TRP A 419 9.84 -6.17 -11.83
CA TRP A 419 10.51 -4.89 -11.57
C TRP A 419 9.74 -3.65 -12.05
N PRO A 420 9.12 -3.61 -13.25
CA PRO A 420 8.35 -2.42 -13.69
C PRO A 420 7.21 -2.00 -12.75
N SER A 421 6.72 -2.91 -11.91
CA SER A 421 5.68 -2.58 -10.92
C SER A 421 6.24 -2.00 -9.61
N VAL A 422 7.54 -2.14 -9.38
CA VAL A 422 8.24 -1.62 -8.21
C VAL A 422 8.94 -0.29 -8.55
N GLY A 423 9.85 -0.31 -9.54
CA GLY A 423 10.65 0.84 -9.93
C GLY A 423 11.86 0.44 -10.74
N LEU A 424 12.99 1.10 -10.49
CA LEU A 424 14.26 0.79 -11.15
C LEU A 424 14.76 -0.61 -10.69
N PRO A 425 15.04 -1.53 -11.64
CA PRO A 425 15.53 -2.86 -11.29
C PRO A 425 16.77 -2.78 -10.40
N LEU A 426 16.73 -3.55 -9.29
CA LEU A 426 17.81 -3.66 -8.32
C LEU A 426 18.36 -2.28 -7.87
N PHE A 427 17.50 -1.27 -7.88
CA PHE A 427 17.78 0.14 -7.54
C PHE A 427 18.86 0.79 -8.43
N GLY A 428 19.37 0.10 -9.43
CA GLY A 428 20.58 0.50 -10.18
C GLY A 428 21.88 0.32 -9.39
N SER A 429 21.84 -0.37 -8.25
CA SER A 429 22.99 -0.65 -7.38
C SER A 429 23.86 -1.77 -7.94
N ALA A 430 25.17 -1.60 -7.92
CA ALA A 430 26.10 -2.65 -8.31
C ALA A 430 26.08 -3.86 -7.36
N HIS A 431 25.94 -3.61 -6.04
CA HIS A 431 25.88 -4.68 -5.05
C HIS A 431 24.61 -5.51 -5.13
N TYR A 432 23.44 -4.87 -5.34
CA TYR A 432 22.18 -5.62 -5.55
C TYR A 432 22.16 -6.33 -6.91
N ASN A 433 22.86 -5.78 -7.93
CA ASN A 433 22.91 -6.37 -9.26
C ASN A 433 23.91 -7.54 -9.36
N ALA A 434 24.94 -7.60 -8.51
CA ALA A 434 25.95 -8.65 -8.57
C ALA A 434 25.37 -10.07 -8.53
N PRO A 435 24.40 -10.44 -7.64
CA PRO A 435 23.74 -11.75 -7.68
C PRO A 435 23.07 -12.08 -9.02
N HIS A 436 22.41 -11.08 -9.63
CA HIS A 436 21.77 -11.23 -10.95
C HIS A 436 22.80 -11.51 -12.05
N GLU A 437 23.89 -10.74 -12.10
CA GLU A 437 24.98 -10.90 -13.10
C GLU A 437 25.68 -12.24 -12.93
N LEU A 438 25.95 -12.68 -11.69
CA LEU A 438 26.54 -13.98 -11.40
C LEU A 438 25.63 -15.12 -11.89
N CYS A 439 24.33 -15.03 -11.65
CA CYS A 439 23.35 -16.00 -12.14
C CYS A 439 23.32 -16.04 -13.68
N GLU A 440 23.24 -14.87 -14.32
CA GLU A 440 23.22 -14.78 -15.78
C GLU A 440 24.48 -15.39 -16.41
N ALA A 441 25.66 -15.04 -15.90
CA ALA A 441 26.93 -15.57 -16.37
C ALA A 441 27.00 -17.11 -16.27
N ALA A 442 26.66 -17.66 -15.10
CA ALA A 442 26.65 -19.11 -14.87
C ALA A 442 25.59 -19.84 -15.71
N ALA A 443 24.41 -19.27 -15.89
CA ALA A 443 23.35 -19.84 -16.70
C ALA A 443 23.72 -19.83 -18.19
N ARG A 444 24.33 -18.77 -18.68
CA ARG A 444 24.81 -18.68 -20.08
C ARG A 444 25.96 -19.67 -20.36
N GLU A 445 26.88 -19.84 -19.43
CA GLU A 445 27.95 -20.82 -19.53
C GLU A 445 27.41 -22.24 -19.69
N GLN A 446 26.36 -22.61 -18.95
CA GLN A 446 25.78 -23.96 -18.97
C GLN A 446 24.82 -24.17 -20.14
N LEU A 447 24.03 -23.18 -20.56
CA LEU A 447 22.96 -23.32 -21.56
C LEU A 447 23.35 -22.84 -22.95
N GLY A 448 24.33 -21.93 -23.05
CA GLY A 448 24.56 -21.10 -24.24
C GLY A 448 23.55 -19.96 -24.36
N ASP A 449 23.92 -18.92 -25.14
CA ASP A 449 23.15 -17.67 -25.24
C ASP A 449 21.72 -17.87 -25.76
N GLU A 450 21.53 -18.69 -26.78
CA GLU A 450 20.21 -18.89 -27.40
C GLU A 450 19.22 -19.53 -26.42
N ARG A 451 19.64 -20.57 -25.72
CA ARG A 451 18.81 -21.30 -24.78
C ARG A 451 18.51 -20.45 -23.53
N TYR A 452 19.51 -19.73 -23.04
CA TYR A 452 19.32 -18.77 -21.94
C TYR A 452 18.22 -17.75 -22.26
N VAL A 453 18.32 -17.06 -23.43
CA VAL A 453 17.33 -16.06 -23.85
C VAL A 453 15.93 -16.68 -24.04
N GLU A 454 15.85 -17.92 -24.53
CA GLU A 454 14.57 -18.62 -24.64
C GLU A 454 13.93 -18.84 -23.23
N CYS A 455 14.70 -19.30 -22.24
CA CYS A 455 14.25 -19.52 -20.87
C CYS A 455 13.80 -18.21 -20.22
N VAL A 456 14.57 -17.13 -20.34
CA VAL A 456 14.19 -15.79 -19.83
C VAL A 456 12.87 -15.32 -20.46
N ARG A 457 12.72 -15.46 -21.79
CA ARG A 457 11.47 -15.11 -22.48
C ARG A 457 10.29 -15.97 -22.01
N HIS A 458 10.52 -17.23 -21.72
CA HIS A 458 9.51 -18.11 -21.14
C HIS A 458 9.07 -17.60 -19.76
N GLY A 459 10.02 -17.32 -18.86
CA GLY A 459 9.76 -16.77 -17.54
C GLY A 459 8.96 -15.46 -17.56
N ALA A 460 9.33 -14.55 -18.49
CA ALA A 460 8.62 -13.29 -18.67
C ALA A 460 7.15 -13.44 -19.13
N ARG A 461 6.75 -14.60 -19.65
CA ARG A 461 5.37 -14.91 -20.09
C ARG A 461 4.54 -15.64 -19.04
N LEU A 462 5.15 -16.21 -18.00
CA LEU A 462 4.45 -16.97 -16.97
C LEU A 462 3.42 -16.11 -16.23
N GLY A 463 2.26 -16.67 -15.97
CA GLY A 463 1.25 -16.04 -15.12
C GLY A 463 1.74 -15.93 -13.67
N ARG A 464 1.19 -15.00 -12.90
CA ARG A 464 1.55 -14.80 -11.47
C ARG A 464 1.43 -16.08 -10.64
N ARG A 465 0.37 -16.90 -10.89
CA ARG A 465 0.17 -18.18 -10.18
C ARG A 465 1.23 -19.21 -10.52
N GLU A 466 1.66 -19.27 -11.78
CA GLU A 466 2.68 -20.20 -12.24
C GLU A 466 4.06 -19.82 -11.75
N ALA A 467 4.35 -18.51 -11.67
CA ALA A 467 5.59 -17.97 -11.14
C ALA A 467 5.76 -18.23 -9.63
N VAL A 468 4.67 -18.19 -8.85
CA VAL A 468 4.69 -18.46 -7.40
C VAL A 468 4.74 -19.95 -7.08
N ALA A 469 4.29 -20.82 -7.98
CA ALA A 469 4.29 -22.27 -7.79
C ALA A 469 5.66 -22.94 -8.09
N ARG A 470 6.64 -22.20 -8.60
CA ARG A 470 8.03 -22.60 -8.86
C ARG A 470 8.94 -22.25 -7.70
#